data_811ae409a5c8ba43d5b70b239d599b40
#
_entry.id   811ae409a5c8ba43d5b70b239d599b40
#
_cell.length_a   1.000
_cell.length_b   1.000
_cell.length_c   1.000
_cell.angle_alpha   90.00
_cell.angle_beta   90.00
_cell.angle_gamma   90.00
#
_symmetry.space_group_name_H-M   'P 1'
#
loop_
_entity.id
_entity.type
_entity.pdbx_description
1 polymer ?
#
loop_
_entity_poly.entity_id
_entity_poly.type
_entity_poly.pdbx_seq_one_letter_code
_entity_poly.pdbx_strand_id
1 'polypeptide(L)'
;MAGNAYLTRMPMGIAGAVTRPRDLTIEPVTLDHQKQFASYGLAGKYVNDKFVPLESGDTIDKVKGVLVRPYPITSYADLAYLGVNANQVGDNLKRGYICVKVTAGTAPSAKKGDPIYVRVAGGTAGSPVGTFVLTPDATAENTPQLVSAELMGPGEADGRVEIAFNI
;
A
#
# COMPACT_ATOMS: atom_id res chain seq x y z
N MET A 1 10.22 6.68 32.69
CA MET A 1 9.49 6.50 31.40
C MET A 1 8.62 5.27 31.55
N ALA A 2 7.30 5.41 31.50
CA ALA A 2 6.41 4.25 31.47
C ALA A 2 6.51 3.59 30.11
N GLY A 3 6.92 2.34 30.05
CA GLY A 3 6.93 1.57 28.82
C GLY A 3 5.48 1.35 28.36
N ASN A 4 5.20 1.59 27.08
CA ASN A 4 3.93 1.23 26.51
C ASN A 4 3.83 -0.28 26.42
N ALA A 5 2.98 -0.89 27.28
CA ALA A 5 2.64 -2.29 27.15
C ALA A 5 1.60 -2.44 26.02
N TYR A 6 1.93 -3.21 24.99
CA TYR A 6 0.96 -3.56 23.94
C TYR A 6 0.14 -4.75 24.42
N LEU A 7 -1.12 -4.47 24.77
CA LEU A 7 -2.00 -5.48 25.38
C LEU A 7 -2.64 -6.43 24.36
N THR A 8 -2.69 -6.06 23.09
CA THR A 8 -3.46 -6.81 22.08
C THR A 8 -2.65 -7.16 20.82
N ARG A 9 -1.75 -6.32 20.38
CA ARG A 9 -0.90 -6.56 19.21
C ARG A 9 0.29 -5.61 19.16
N MET A 10 1.29 -5.98 18.37
CA MET A 10 2.40 -5.07 18.04
C MET A 10 1.94 -3.99 17.05
N PRO A 11 2.59 -2.82 17.01
CA PRO A 11 2.35 -1.80 16.01
C PRO A 11 2.49 -2.36 14.58
N MET A 12 1.68 -1.85 13.66
CA MET A 12 1.65 -2.30 12.25
C MET A 12 2.93 -2.03 11.46
N GLY A 13 3.89 -1.29 12.01
CA GLY A 13 5.08 -0.86 11.30
C GLY A 13 4.82 0.38 10.45
N ILE A 14 5.45 0.46 9.28
CA ILE A 14 5.36 1.59 8.36
C ILE A 14 4.76 1.15 7.02
N ALA A 15 4.13 2.07 6.29
CA ALA A 15 3.53 1.77 5.00
C ALA A 15 4.55 1.19 4.01
N GLY A 16 4.15 0.11 3.33
CA GLY A 16 4.99 -0.67 2.44
C GLY A 16 5.83 -1.76 3.11
N ALA A 17 5.85 -1.84 4.46
CA ALA A 17 6.57 -2.91 5.15
C ALA A 17 5.79 -4.23 5.09
N VAL A 18 6.47 -5.31 4.73
CA VAL A 18 5.94 -6.67 4.84
C VAL A 18 5.81 -7.04 6.31
N THR A 19 4.65 -7.55 6.70
CA THR A 19 4.34 -7.85 8.11
C THR A 19 4.53 -9.31 8.47
N ARG A 20 4.43 -10.22 7.49
CA ARG A 20 4.57 -11.68 7.69
C ARG A 20 5.51 -12.29 6.65
N PRO A 21 6.82 -12.40 6.95
CA PRO A 21 7.82 -12.80 5.95
C PRO A 21 7.77 -14.28 5.52
N ARG A 22 7.00 -15.12 6.21
CA ARG A 22 6.91 -16.55 5.87
C ARG A 22 5.91 -16.87 4.75
N ASP A 23 4.99 -15.96 4.45
CA ASP A 23 3.90 -16.18 3.51
C ASP A 23 3.82 -15.02 2.53
N LEU A 24 4.81 -14.95 1.64
CA LEU A 24 4.92 -13.86 0.69
C LEU A 24 5.56 -14.30 -0.63
N THR A 25 5.19 -13.58 -1.68
CA THR A 25 5.86 -13.60 -2.97
C THR A 25 6.17 -12.17 -3.37
N ILE A 26 7.44 -11.83 -3.38
CA ILE A 26 7.95 -10.52 -3.82
C ILE A 26 8.70 -10.72 -5.11
N GLU A 27 8.47 -9.84 -6.07
CA GLU A 27 9.11 -9.81 -7.36
C GLU A 27 9.96 -8.53 -7.49
N PRO A 28 11.26 -8.64 -7.78
CA PRO A 28 12.06 -7.47 -8.12
C PRO A 28 11.57 -6.90 -9.45
N VAL A 29 11.37 -5.58 -9.48
CA VAL A 29 10.79 -4.89 -10.63
C VAL A 29 11.59 -3.63 -10.96
N THR A 30 11.62 -3.25 -12.22
CA THR A 30 12.16 -1.96 -12.63
C THR A 30 11.09 -0.87 -12.44
N LEU A 31 11.43 0.19 -11.74
CA LEU A 31 10.58 1.37 -11.56
C LEU A 31 10.80 2.39 -12.69
N ASP A 32 9.80 3.18 -12.99
CA ASP A 32 9.91 4.24 -14.00
C ASP A 32 10.20 5.60 -13.34
N HIS A 33 11.30 6.24 -13.74
CA HIS A 33 11.69 7.55 -13.22
C HIS A 33 10.73 8.67 -13.62
N GLN A 34 9.95 8.50 -14.68
CA GLN A 34 8.95 9.48 -15.13
C GLN A 34 7.60 9.31 -14.44
N LYS A 35 7.30 8.11 -13.91
CA LYS A 35 6.04 7.77 -13.25
C LYS A 35 6.33 7.26 -11.84
N GLN A 36 6.55 8.19 -10.94
CA GLN A 36 6.98 7.88 -9.58
C GLN A 36 5.80 7.59 -8.66
N PHE A 37 5.98 6.61 -7.77
CA PHE A 37 5.03 6.40 -6.67
C PHE A 37 5.14 7.56 -5.67
N ALA A 38 4.00 8.04 -5.19
CA ALA A 38 3.96 9.09 -4.16
C ALA A 38 4.39 8.58 -2.77
N SER A 39 4.23 7.27 -2.50
CA SER A 39 4.63 6.62 -1.24
C SER A 39 4.75 5.11 -1.42
N TYR A 40 5.42 4.45 -0.47
CA TYR A 40 5.39 2.99 -0.37
C TYR A 40 4.02 2.49 0.10
N GLY A 41 3.70 1.24 -0.24
CA GLY A 41 2.41 0.65 0.11
C GLY A 41 1.26 1.08 -0.80
N LEU A 42 1.55 1.68 -1.95
CA LEU A 42 0.56 1.98 -2.98
C LEU A 42 0.42 0.82 -3.97
N ALA A 43 -0.78 0.65 -4.50
CA ALA A 43 -1.06 -0.27 -5.58
C ALA A 43 -0.43 0.22 -6.89
N GLY A 44 0.06 -0.71 -7.70
CA GLY A 44 0.70 -0.41 -8.99
C GLY A 44 0.30 -1.36 -10.11
N LYS A 45 0.70 -0.97 -11.32
CA LYS A 45 0.48 -1.70 -12.59
C LYS A 45 1.78 -1.85 -13.36
N TYR A 46 1.77 -2.69 -14.40
CA TYR A 46 2.88 -2.78 -15.35
C TYR A 46 2.59 -1.97 -16.61
N VAL A 47 3.59 -1.21 -17.05
CA VAL A 47 3.61 -0.52 -18.34
C VAL A 47 5.00 -0.68 -18.93
N ASN A 48 5.11 -1.28 -20.12
CA ASN A 48 6.38 -1.53 -20.80
C ASN A 48 7.42 -2.22 -19.89
N ASP A 49 7.01 -3.30 -19.24
CA ASP A 49 7.81 -4.10 -18.29
C ASP A 49 8.31 -3.35 -17.04
N LYS A 50 7.84 -2.13 -16.81
CA LYS A 50 8.12 -1.35 -15.60
C LYS A 50 6.92 -1.34 -14.67
N PHE A 51 7.19 -1.37 -13.36
CA PHE A 51 6.16 -1.22 -12.33
C PHE A 51 5.97 0.26 -12.02
N VAL A 52 4.75 0.73 -12.23
CA VAL A 52 4.38 2.15 -12.10
C VAL A 52 3.14 2.32 -11.24
N PRO A 53 2.90 3.51 -10.64
CA PRO A 53 1.66 3.78 -9.93
C PRO A 53 0.45 3.70 -10.87
N LEU A 54 -0.72 3.47 -10.29
CA LEU A 54 -1.98 3.63 -11.01
C LEU A 54 -2.17 5.09 -11.42
N GLU A 55 -2.85 5.30 -12.54
CA GLU A 55 -3.22 6.60 -13.07
C GLU A 55 -4.73 6.81 -12.99
N SER A 56 -5.17 8.07 -12.99
CA SER A 56 -6.59 8.38 -12.98
C SER A 56 -7.30 7.81 -14.21
N GLY A 57 -8.36 7.02 -13.96
CA GLY A 57 -9.11 6.32 -14.99
C GLY A 57 -8.65 4.87 -15.24
N ASP A 58 -7.65 4.38 -14.51
CA ASP A 58 -7.35 2.96 -14.50
C ASP A 58 -8.51 2.16 -13.87
N THR A 59 -8.60 0.90 -14.23
CA THR A 59 -9.58 -0.04 -13.67
C THR A 59 -8.92 -0.93 -12.61
N ILE A 60 -9.71 -1.55 -11.74
CA ILE A 60 -9.22 -2.38 -10.62
C ILE A 60 -8.39 -3.59 -11.08
N ASP A 61 -8.69 -4.15 -12.23
CA ASP A 61 -7.98 -5.27 -12.85
C ASP A 61 -6.53 -4.93 -13.26
N LYS A 62 -6.21 -3.63 -13.36
CA LYS A 62 -4.85 -3.13 -13.57
C LYS A 62 -3.97 -3.27 -12.34
N VAL A 63 -4.51 -3.46 -11.15
CA VAL A 63 -3.73 -3.68 -9.92
C VAL A 63 -2.96 -5.00 -10.07
N LYS A 64 -1.62 -4.92 -10.10
CA LYS A 64 -0.73 -6.07 -10.28
C LYS A 64 0.17 -6.32 -9.08
N GLY A 65 0.05 -5.51 -8.05
CA GLY A 65 0.76 -5.66 -6.79
C GLY A 65 0.83 -4.37 -6.00
N VAL A 66 1.63 -4.41 -4.93
CA VAL A 66 1.81 -3.30 -3.99
C VAL A 66 3.30 -2.99 -3.87
N LEU A 67 3.66 -1.71 -3.96
CA LEU A 67 5.06 -1.30 -3.82
C LEU A 67 5.56 -1.54 -2.39
N VAL A 68 6.55 -2.42 -2.26
CA VAL A 68 7.18 -2.77 -0.99
C VAL A 68 8.26 -1.74 -0.64
N ARG A 69 8.35 -1.42 0.65
CA ARG A 69 9.45 -0.60 1.18
C ARG A 69 10.72 -1.44 1.27
N PRO A 70 11.84 -1.03 0.67
CA PRO A 70 13.09 -1.75 0.84
C PRO A 70 13.57 -1.67 2.29
N TYR A 71 14.25 -2.72 2.76
CA TYR A 71 14.83 -2.79 4.09
C TYR A 71 16.26 -3.35 4.01
N PRO A 72 17.20 -2.77 4.72
CA PRO A 72 17.11 -1.55 5.53
C PRO A 72 17.19 -0.28 4.69
N ILE A 73 16.40 0.74 5.04
CA ILE A 73 16.59 2.08 4.52
C ILE A 73 17.51 2.82 5.50
N THR A 74 18.67 3.24 5.02
CA THR A 74 19.73 3.77 5.87
C THR A 74 19.80 5.29 5.89
N SER A 75 19.14 5.99 4.95
CA SER A 75 19.17 7.44 4.88
C SER A 75 17.79 8.07 4.92
N TYR A 76 17.71 9.25 5.52
CA TYR A 76 16.48 10.05 5.53
C TYR A 76 16.10 10.52 4.11
N ALA A 77 17.08 10.73 3.26
CA ALA A 77 16.87 11.06 1.86
C ALA A 77 16.18 9.93 1.11
N ASP A 78 16.49 8.66 1.42
CA ASP A 78 15.85 7.50 0.83
C ASP A 78 14.39 7.35 1.28
N LEU A 79 14.03 7.87 2.45
CA LEU A 79 12.66 7.93 2.92
C LEU A 79 11.83 8.99 2.20
N ALA A 80 12.46 10.10 1.81
CA ALA A 80 11.84 11.18 1.05
C ALA A 80 11.84 10.87 -0.45
N TYR A 81 12.83 10.13 -0.92
CA TYR A 81 13.01 9.72 -2.31
C TYR A 81 12.43 8.33 -2.52
N LEU A 82 11.26 8.27 -3.06
CA LEU A 82 10.74 7.04 -3.64
C LEU A 82 11.35 6.80 -4.99
N GLY A 83 12.54 6.61 -4.90
CA GLY A 83 13.31 6.05 -5.92
C GLY A 83 13.39 6.81 -7.14
N VAL A 84 14.12 7.49 -7.48
CA VAL A 84 13.86 7.74 -8.71
C VAL A 84 14.90 8.30 -9.57
N ASN A 85 16.00 7.69 -9.50
CA ASN A 85 16.92 7.70 -10.62
C ASN A 85 16.44 6.68 -11.65
N ALA A 86 16.56 7.00 -12.90
CA ALA A 86 16.13 6.15 -14.01
C ALA A 86 16.50 4.68 -13.79
N ASN A 87 15.51 3.79 -13.95
CA ASN A 87 15.69 2.35 -13.90
C ASN A 87 16.12 1.77 -12.55
N GLN A 88 15.67 2.33 -11.43
CA GLN A 88 15.88 1.69 -10.14
C GLN A 88 15.06 0.41 -10.00
N VAL A 89 15.66 -0.56 -9.32
CA VAL A 89 14.98 -1.79 -8.93
C VAL A 89 14.17 -1.49 -7.67
N GLY A 90 12.91 -1.87 -7.69
CA GLY A 90 12.01 -1.88 -6.53
C GLY A 90 11.48 -3.27 -6.31
N ASP A 91 10.64 -3.43 -5.28
CA ASP A 91 10.01 -4.68 -4.91
C ASP A 91 8.48 -4.56 -5.04
N ASN A 92 7.89 -5.49 -5.77
CA ASN A 92 6.44 -5.62 -5.91
C ASN A 92 5.93 -6.83 -5.13
N LEU A 93 5.06 -6.61 -4.16
CA LEU A 93 4.35 -7.69 -3.49
C LEU A 93 3.26 -8.24 -4.41
N LYS A 94 3.41 -9.49 -4.82
CA LYS A 94 2.42 -10.25 -5.62
C LYS A 94 1.43 -11.00 -4.74
N ARG A 95 1.89 -11.47 -3.59
CA ARG A 95 1.12 -12.23 -2.62
C ARG A 95 1.75 -12.07 -1.24
N GLY A 96 0.93 -11.91 -0.20
CA GLY A 96 1.43 -11.82 1.17
C GLY A 96 0.71 -10.78 2.02
N TYR A 97 1.35 -10.43 3.14
CA TYR A 97 0.82 -9.48 4.12
C TYR A 97 1.68 -8.22 4.15
N ILE A 98 1.04 -7.07 4.06
CA ILE A 98 1.73 -5.77 3.97
C ILE A 98 0.98 -4.70 4.78
N CYS A 99 1.75 -3.82 5.40
CA CYS A 99 1.21 -2.60 6.00
C CYS A 99 0.95 -1.57 4.90
N VAL A 100 -0.26 -1.06 4.81
CA VAL A 100 -0.63 0.03 3.90
C VAL A 100 -1.20 1.20 4.70
N LYS A 101 -1.25 2.38 4.09
CA LYS A 101 -1.84 3.56 4.69
C LYS A 101 -3.20 3.84 4.05
N VAL A 102 -4.22 3.91 4.88
CA VAL A 102 -5.58 4.34 4.53
C VAL A 102 -5.87 5.73 5.11
N THR A 103 -7.06 6.28 4.91
CA THR A 103 -7.44 7.55 5.51
C THR A 103 -7.33 7.48 7.05
N ALA A 104 -6.63 8.43 7.64
CA ALA A 104 -6.46 8.53 9.08
C ALA A 104 -7.84 8.61 9.80
N GLY A 105 -7.93 7.98 10.96
CA GLY A 105 -9.14 7.96 11.77
C GLY A 105 -10.15 6.86 11.40
N THR A 106 -10.11 6.27 10.21
CA THR A 106 -10.99 5.15 9.83
C THR A 106 -10.44 3.79 10.25
N ALA A 107 -9.12 3.66 10.31
CA ALA A 107 -8.43 2.41 10.58
C ALA A 107 -8.72 1.78 11.97
N PRO A 108 -8.86 2.51 13.08
CA PRO A 108 -9.11 1.91 14.38
C PRO A 108 -10.45 1.18 14.51
N SER A 109 -11.46 1.60 13.75
CA SER A 109 -12.81 0.98 13.76
C SER A 109 -12.95 -0.20 12.80
N ALA A 110 -11.96 -0.45 11.98
CA ALA A 110 -11.93 -1.50 10.99
C ALA A 110 -11.85 -2.90 11.64
N LYS A 111 -12.41 -3.89 10.98
CA LYS A 111 -12.47 -5.28 11.46
C LYS A 111 -11.78 -6.22 10.49
N LYS A 112 -11.33 -7.35 11.02
CA LYS A 112 -10.81 -8.43 10.17
C LYS A 112 -11.90 -8.90 9.20
N GLY A 113 -11.53 -9.04 7.92
CA GLY A 113 -12.44 -9.44 6.86
C GLY A 113 -13.23 -8.29 6.23
N ASP A 114 -13.10 -7.06 6.73
CA ASP A 114 -13.72 -5.91 6.08
C ASP A 114 -13.16 -5.76 4.65
N PRO A 115 -14.01 -5.34 3.70
CA PRO A 115 -13.59 -5.13 2.33
C PRO A 115 -12.58 -3.98 2.25
N ILE A 116 -11.69 -4.09 1.29
CA ILE A 116 -10.73 -3.02 0.98
C ILE A 116 -10.95 -2.53 -0.45
N TYR A 117 -10.76 -1.25 -0.66
CA TYR A 117 -10.97 -0.59 -1.93
C TYR A 117 -9.66 0.08 -2.36
N VAL A 118 -9.50 0.32 -3.65
CA VAL A 118 -8.34 1.04 -4.20
C VAL A 118 -8.83 2.26 -4.96
N ARG A 119 -8.23 3.40 -4.65
CA ARG A 119 -8.51 4.64 -5.36
C ARG A 119 -7.91 4.58 -6.78
N VAL A 120 -8.76 4.60 -7.79
CA VAL A 120 -8.37 4.59 -9.21
C VAL A 120 -8.66 5.92 -9.91
N ALA A 121 -9.44 6.80 -9.26
CA ALA A 121 -9.70 8.17 -9.75
C ALA A 121 -9.97 9.13 -8.59
N GLY A 122 -9.99 10.42 -8.85
CA GLY A 122 -10.27 11.44 -7.83
C GLY A 122 -9.20 11.54 -6.75
N GLY A 123 -7.94 11.26 -7.09
CA GLY A 123 -6.82 11.34 -6.14
C GLY A 123 -6.60 12.75 -5.61
N THR A 124 -6.20 12.82 -4.33
CA THR A 124 -5.81 14.05 -3.63
C THR A 124 -4.39 13.93 -3.09
N ALA A 125 -3.79 15.03 -2.62
CA ALA A 125 -2.46 15.01 -2.02
C ALA A 125 -2.36 14.06 -0.81
N GLY A 126 -3.44 13.93 -0.02
CA GLY A 126 -3.49 13.03 1.14
C GLY A 126 -3.91 11.59 0.82
N SER A 127 -4.49 11.36 -0.37
CA SER A 127 -4.94 10.05 -0.84
C SER A 127 -4.78 9.99 -2.36
N PRO A 128 -3.54 9.83 -2.85
CA PRO A 128 -3.27 9.74 -4.28
C PRO A 128 -3.90 8.48 -4.89
N VAL A 129 -3.97 8.45 -6.22
CA VAL A 129 -4.36 7.24 -6.95
C VAL A 129 -3.43 6.08 -6.59
N GLY A 130 -3.98 4.89 -6.40
CA GLY A 130 -3.26 3.72 -5.87
C GLY A 130 -3.35 3.56 -4.34
N THR A 131 -3.92 4.52 -3.61
CA THR A 131 -4.13 4.41 -2.16
C THR A 131 -5.25 3.42 -1.86
N PHE A 132 -5.04 2.62 -0.81
CA PHE A 132 -6.09 1.77 -0.24
C PHE A 132 -7.03 2.60 0.64
N VAL A 133 -8.32 2.31 0.59
CA VAL A 133 -9.34 2.97 1.42
C VAL A 133 -10.29 1.93 2.01
N LEU A 134 -10.84 2.23 3.19
CA LEU A 134 -11.78 1.34 3.91
C LEU A 134 -13.24 1.65 3.59
N THR A 135 -13.51 2.85 3.11
CA THR A 135 -14.85 3.30 2.74
C THR A 135 -14.80 3.80 1.29
N PRO A 136 -15.70 3.34 0.42
CA PRO A 136 -15.75 3.83 -0.95
C PRO A 136 -16.13 5.30 -0.98
N ASP A 137 -15.69 6.01 -2.00
CA ASP A 137 -16.11 7.39 -2.29
C ASP A 137 -17.61 7.43 -2.65
N ALA A 138 -18.20 8.62 -2.59
CA ALA A 138 -19.58 8.84 -3.06
C ALA A 138 -19.78 8.41 -4.53
N THR A 139 -18.73 8.54 -5.35
CA THR A 139 -18.66 7.98 -6.71
C THR A 139 -17.92 6.64 -6.62
N ALA A 140 -18.67 5.54 -6.60
CA ALA A 140 -18.12 4.20 -6.35
C ALA A 140 -17.05 3.77 -7.39
N GLU A 141 -17.14 4.27 -8.62
CA GLU A 141 -16.18 4.01 -9.68
C GLU A 141 -14.78 4.54 -9.37
N ASN A 142 -14.66 5.57 -8.51
CA ASN A 142 -13.36 6.12 -8.10
C ASN A 142 -12.60 5.19 -7.15
N THR A 143 -13.33 4.36 -6.42
CA THR A 143 -12.76 3.47 -5.40
C THR A 143 -13.42 2.09 -5.46
N PRO A 144 -13.18 1.33 -6.54
CA PRO A 144 -13.70 -0.04 -6.66
C PRO A 144 -13.09 -0.95 -5.60
N GLN A 145 -13.86 -1.98 -5.20
CA GLN A 145 -13.39 -2.99 -4.26
C GLN A 145 -12.29 -3.86 -4.88
N LEU A 146 -11.24 -4.10 -4.11
CA LEU A 146 -10.19 -5.05 -4.45
C LEU A 146 -10.51 -6.41 -3.81
N VAL A 147 -11.15 -7.28 -4.56
CA VAL A 147 -11.61 -8.60 -4.06
C VAL A 147 -10.45 -9.51 -3.65
N SER A 148 -9.27 -9.31 -4.23
CA SER A 148 -8.06 -10.07 -3.91
C SER A 148 -7.32 -9.59 -2.65
N ALA A 149 -7.88 -8.64 -1.92
CA ALA A 149 -7.28 -8.16 -0.67
C ALA A 149 -8.31 -8.16 0.47
N GLU A 150 -7.83 -8.46 1.67
CA GLU A 150 -8.64 -8.54 2.89
C GLU A 150 -7.94 -7.79 4.02
N LEU A 151 -8.72 -7.09 4.83
CA LEU A 151 -8.22 -6.43 6.03
C LEU A 151 -7.97 -7.43 7.14
N MET A 152 -6.82 -7.34 7.81
CA MET A 152 -6.39 -8.30 8.82
C MET A 152 -6.77 -7.91 10.25
N GLY A 153 -7.38 -6.74 10.43
CA GLY A 153 -7.86 -6.25 11.72
C GLY A 153 -7.82 -4.73 11.84
N PRO A 154 -8.13 -4.20 13.03
CA PRO A 154 -8.10 -2.76 13.26
C PRO A 154 -6.70 -2.19 13.08
N GLY A 155 -6.63 -0.99 12.51
CA GLY A 155 -5.39 -0.27 12.25
C GLY A 155 -5.00 0.72 13.35
N GLU A 156 -3.99 1.51 13.04
CA GLU A 156 -3.51 2.61 13.89
C GLU A 156 -4.29 3.90 13.61
N ALA A 157 -4.30 4.82 14.57
CA ALA A 157 -5.00 6.10 14.43
C ALA A 157 -4.50 6.97 13.27
N ASP A 158 -3.25 6.78 12.86
CA ASP A 158 -2.64 7.46 11.72
C ASP A 158 -2.98 6.84 10.35
N GLY A 159 -3.81 5.80 10.33
CA GLY A 159 -4.29 5.14 9.12
C GLY A 159 -3.47 3.92 8.67
N ARG A 160 -2.52 3.43 9.45
CA ARG A 160 -1.80 2.20 9.09
C ARG A 160 -2.64 0.96 9.37
N VAL A 161 -2.78 0.09 8.39
CA VAL A 161 -3.50 -1.18 8.48
C VAL A 161 -2.70 -2.31 7.84
N GLU A 162 -2.90 -3.53 8.32
CA GLU A 162 -2.39 -4.73 7.67
C GLU A 162 -3.44 -5.29 6.71
N ILE A 163 -3.03 -5.55 5.48
CA ILE A 163 -3.85 -6.27 4.51
C ILE A 163 -3.19 -7.59 4.10
N ALA A 164 -4.00 -8.60 3.86
CA ALA A 164 -3.64 -9.77 3.07
C ALA A 164 -3.92 -9.46 1.60
N PHE A 165 -2.97 -9.73 0.72
CA PHE A 165 -3.08 -9.51 -0.72
C PHE A 165 -2.85 -10.81 -1.47
N ASN A 166 -3.81 -11.24 -2.29
CA ASN A 166 -3.78 -12.50 -3.06
C ASN A 166 -3.52 -13.76 -2.20
N ILE A 167 -4.03 -13.80 -0.98
CA ILE A 167 -3.93 -14.95 -0.06
C ILE A 167 -5.21 -15.79 -0.13
#